data_86b73a1f4c48fe3cbd675ef68069bf66
#
_entry.id   86b73a1f4c48fe3cbd675ef68069bf66
#
_cell.length_a   1.000
_cell.length_b   1.000
_cell.length_c   1.000
_cell.angle_alpha   90.00
_cell.angle_beta   90.00
_cell.angle_gamma   90.00
#
_symmetry.space_group_name_H-M   'P 1'
#
loop_
_entity.id
_entity.type
_entity.pdbx_description
1 polymer ?
#
loop_
_entity_poly.entity_id
_entity_poly.type
_entity_poly.pdbx_seq_one_letter_code
_entity_poly.pdbx_strand_id
1 'polypeptide(L)'
;MGVFTWLDRLVSRVPLVVAVAMPIAVFLVVDLAIQLIILQGFGGTGSFVRWGWSAVTVPVFAFIPGYLVAIVAVAAQMKRSGWWRLLDSNRSLDTIRSLSWREFERLVAACFAAKGWSAELVGQRGPDSGTDLFLRKGKQRAIVQCKQRRFPGGYVEARDVREFAGVITAGRLMKGFFVTSGVFTPEATDFAEKVPQLELIDGADLLVMFGHCPKCRALVEPKQGKYGVFLSCVRYPSCDGALNLAA
;
A
#
# COMPACT_ATOMS: atom_id res chain seq x y z
N MET A 1 -3.45 -6.85 18.96
CA MET A 1 -3.31 -6.52 17.53
C MET A 1 -3.21 -5.00 17.22
N GLY A 2 -3.24 -4.10 18.23
CA GLY A 2 -3.28 -2.63 18.01
C GLY A 2 -1.93 -1.91 17.87
N VAL A 3 -0.88 -2.38 18.51
CA VAL A 3 0.40 -1.65 18.60
C VAL A 3 1.20 -1.73 17.29
N PHE A 4 1.23 -2.87 16.60
CA PHE A 4 1.96 -3.04 15.34
C PHE A 4 1.39 -2.20 14.19
N THR A 5 0.07 -2.03 14.11
CA THR A 5 -0.55 -1.21 13.05
C THR A 5 -0.36 0.30 13.28
N TRP A 6 -0.16 0.73 14.51
CA TRP A 6 0.13 2.13 14.85
C TRP A 6 1.58 2.47 14.51
N LEU A 7 2.53 1.59 14.87
CA LEU A 7 3.94 1.74 14.55
C LEU A 7 4.18 1.76 13.02
N ASP A 8 3.52 0.90 12.26
CA ASP A 8 3.63 0.84 10.79
C ASP A 8 3.18 2.18 10.14
N ARG A 9 2.14 2.83 10.68
CA ARG A 9 1.69 4.15 10.22
C ARG A 9 2.65 5.29 10.59
N LEU A 10 3.24 5.23 11.77
CA LEU A 10 4.17 6.25 12.24
C LEU A 10 5.48 6.19 11.43
N VAL A 11 6.03 4.98 11.31
CA VAL A 11 7.30 4.72 10.61
C VAL A 11 7.17 4.94 9.10
N SER A 12 6.01 4.66 8.49
CA SER A 12 5.81 4.86 7.05
C SER A 12 5.81 6.33 6.61
N ARG A 13 5.66 7.29 7.53
CA ARG A 13 5.69 8.73 7.25
C ARG A 13 7.07 9.37 7.47
N VAL A 14 7.98 8.67 8.14
CA VAL A 14 9.31 9.19 8.48
C VAL A 14 10.27 8.95 7.32
N PRO A 15 11.00 9.95 6.82
CA PRO A 15 12.05 9.76 5.83
C PRO A 15 13.10 8.76 6.34
N LEU A 16 13.61 7.91 5.46
CA LEU A 16 14.58 6.87 5.81
C LEU A 16 15.78 7.42 6.60
N VAL A 17 16.26 8.61 6.20
CA VAL A 17 17.35 9.30 6.87
C VAL A 17 17.04 9.58 8.34
N VAL A 18 15.82 10.03 8.65
CA VAL A 18 15.38 10.33 10.02
C VAL A 18 15.18 9.03 10.80
N ALA A 19 14.65 7.98 10.16
CA ALA A 19 14.44 6.68 10.80
C ALA A 19 15.77 6.00 11.21
N VAL A 20 16.85 6.27 10.49
CA VAL A 20 18.19 5.76 10.81
C VAL A 20 18.97 6.70 11.74
N ALA A 21 18.88 8.01 11.53
CA ALA A 21 19.64 9.00 12.31
C ALA A 21 19.11 9.17 13.74
N MET A 22 17.79 9.07 13.95
CA MET A 22 17.18 9.27 15.27
C MET A 22 17.63 8.24 16.32
N PRO A 23 17.66 6.93 16.05
CA PRO A 23 18.19 5.94 17.00
C PRO A 23 19.68 6.17 17.34
N ILE A 24 20.47 6.59 16.35
CA ILE A 24 21.89 6.91 16.55
C ILE A 24 22.04 8.13 17.46
N ALA A 25 21.26 9.19 17.23
CA ALA A 25 21.29 10.40 18.04
C ALA A 25 20.85 10.12 19.50
N VAL A 26 19.79 9.35 19.68
CA VAL A 26 19.31 8.95 21.03
C VAL A 26 20.38 8.12 21.74
N PHE A 27 21.03 7.21 21.03
CA PHE A 27 22.12 6.41 21.59
C PHE A 27 23.27 7.30 22.07
N LEU A 28 23.76 8.22 21.24
CA LEU A 28 24.86 9.10 21.60
C LEU A 28 24.54 9.97 22.83
N VAL A 29 23.31 10.44 22.94
CA VAL A 29 22.84 11.22 24.11
C VAL A 29 22.79 10.36 25.36
N VAL A 30 22.27 9.13 25.28
CA VAL A 30 22.18 8.20 26.41
C VAL A 30 23.58 7.75 26.85
N ASP A 31 24.45 7.42 25.91
CA ASP A 31 25.84 7.02 26.19
C ASP A 31 26.59 8.16 26.89
N LEU A 32 26.49 9.40 26.37
CA LEU A 32 27.08 10.57 26.97
C LEU A 32 26.56 10.84 28.39
N ALA A 33 25.24 10.70 28.61
CA ALA A 33 24.62 10.87 29.92
C ALA A 33 25.13 9.81 30.93
N ILE A 34 25.24 8.57 30.51
CA ILE A 34 25.79 7.48 31.33
C ILE A 34 27.25 7.73 31.68
N GLN A 35 28.06 8.16 30.72
CA GLN A 35 29.47 8.51 30.96
C GLN A 35 29.60 9.66 31.96
N LEU A 36 28.77 10.70 31.87
CA LEU A 36 28.76 11.82 32.81
C LEU A 36 28.35 11.38 34.22
N ILE A 37 27.37 10.49 34.37
CA ILE A 37 26.94 9.94 35.66
C ILE A 37 28.07 9.11 36.30
N ILE A 38 28.76 8.30 35.50
CA ILE A 38 29.88 7.47 35.98
C ILE A 38 31.05 8.36 36.41
N LEU A 39 31.37 9.43 35.68
CA LEU A 39 32.44 10.39 36.03
C LEU A 39 32.14 11.14 37.33
N GLN A 40 30.88 11.42 37.63
CA GLN A 40 30.49 12.12 38.86
C GLN A 40 30.38 11.21 40.09
N GLY A 41 30.19 9.90 39.90
CA GLY A 41 29.88 8.95 40.98
C GLY A 41 31.05 8.11 41.53
N PHE A 42 32.20 8.03 40.86
CA PHE A 42 33.27 7.07 41.20
C PHE A 42 34.69 7.64 41.16
N GLY A 43 35.07 8.29 42.22
CA GLY A 43 36.45 8.69 42.52
C GLY A 43 37.27 7.59 43.19
N GLY A 44 37.47 6.41 42.63
CA GLY A 44 38.25 5.32 43.23
C GLY A 44 38.84 4.33 42.23
N THR A 45 40.05 3.86 42.51
CA THR A 45 40.93 3.04 41.67
C THR A 45 40.44 1.60 41.34
N GLY A 46 39.26 1.18 41.84
CA GLY A 46 38.65 -0.14 41.54
C GLY A 46 37.81 -0.20 40.26
N SER A 47 37.78 0.88 39.48
CA SER A 47 36.78 1.12 38.43
C SER A 47 37.14 0.57 37.03
N PHE A 48 38.39 0.25 36.71
CA PHE A 48 38.84 -0.08 35.35
C PHE A 48 38.20 -1.37 34.78
N VAL A 49 38.01 -2.39 35.58
CA VAL A 49 37.40 -3.66 35.12
C VAL A 49 35.87 -3.50 34.98
N ARG A 50 35.23 -2.78 35.85
CA ARG A 50 33.79 -2.45 35.74
C ARG A 50 33.51 -1.52 34.59
N TRP A 51 34.42 -0.61 34.29
CA TRP A 51 34.35 0.30 33.14
C TRP A 51 34.39 -0.44 31.80
N GLY A 52 35.26 -1.42 31.64
CA GLY A 52 35.35 -2.22 30.41
C GLY A 52 34.07 -2.99 30.09
N TRP A 53 33.39 -3.55 31.08
CA TRP A 53 32.12 -4.28 30.88
C TRP A 53 30.93 -3.32 30.63
N SER A 54 30.81 -2.22 31.32
CA SER A 54 29.74 -1.25 31.08
C SER A 54 29.88 -0.52 29.75
N ALA A 55 31.10 -0.21 29.33
CA ALA A 55 31.37 0.42 28.03
C ALA A 55 30.99 -0.46 26.82
N VAL A 56 30.95 -1.78 26.98
CA VAL A 56 30.60 -2.71 25.90
C VAL A 56 29.14 -3.19 26.00
N THR A 57 28.67 -3.53 27.21
CA THR A 57 27.35 -4.15 27.37
C THR A 57 26.20 -3.15 27.30
N VAL A 58 26.33 -1.97 27.89
CA VAL A 58 25.27 -0.95 27.86
C VAL A 58 24.97 -0.47 26.42
N PRO A 59 26.00 -0.13 25.59
CA PRO A 59 25.73 0.22 24.20
C PRO A 59 25.02 -0.89 23.42
N VAL A 60 25.45 -2.14 23.56
CA VAL A 60 24.83 -3.26 22.82
C VAL A 60 23.33 -3.40 23.12
N PHE A 61 22.93 -3.36 24.41
CA PHE A 61 21.53 -3.47 24.77
C PHE A 61 20.71 -2.23 24.41
N ALA A 62 21.30 -1.02 24.44
CA ALA A 62 20.63 0.20 24.02
C ALA A 62 20.39 0.26 22.51
N PHE A 63 21.21 -0.42 21.71
CA PHE A 63 21.05 -0.49 20.25
C PHE A 63 19.90 -1.40 19.80
N ILE A 64 19.56 -2.44 20.54
CA ILE A 64 18.54 -3.43 20.14
C ILE A 64 17.21 -2.77 19.74
N PRO A 65 16.60 -1.87 20.54
CA PRO A 65 15.36 -1.21 20.14
C PRO A 65 15.52 -0.35 18.89
N GLY A 66 16.64 0.35 18.72
CA GLY A 66 16.95 1.15 17.54
C GLY A 66 17.09 0.31 16.27
N TYR A 67 17.78 -0.84 16.35
CA TYR A 67 17.89 -1.78 15.25
C TYR A 67 16.55 -2.38 14.85
N LEU A 68 15.70 -2.73 15.81
CA LEU A 68 14.35 -3.25 15.53
C LEU A 68 13.51 -2.20 14.80
N VAL A 69 13.54 -0.94 15.23
CA VAL A 69 12.84 0.16 14.55
C VAL A 69 13.40 0.37 13.14
N ALA A 70 14.73 0.34 12.96
CA ALA A 70 15.37 0.48 11.65
C ALA A 70 14.99 -0.69 10.71
N ILE A 71 15.00 -1.92 11.20
CA ILE A 71 14.59 -3.10 10.42
C ILE A 71 13.14 -2.97 9.97
N VAL A 72 12.22 -2.60 10.87
CA VAL A 72 10.80 -2.38 10.54
C VAL A 72 10.65 -1.24 9.52
N ALA A 73 11.39 -0.14 9.68
CA ALA A 73 11.37 0.97 8.74
C ALA A 73 11.87 0.57 7.35
N VAL A 74 12.98 -0.17 7.27
CA VAL A 74 13.53 -0.67 6.01
C VAL A 74 12.56 -1.66 5.37
N ALA A 75 11.99 -2.60 6.12
CA ALA A 75 11.01 -3.55 5.60
C ALA A 75 9.75 -2.84 5.06
N ALA A 76 9.24 -1.82 5.76
CA ALA A 76 8.12 -1.00 5.30
C ALA A 76 8.47 -0.22 4.02
N GLN A 77 9.68 0.33 3.91
CA GLN A 77 10.18 1.00 2.72
C GLN A 77 10.35 0.04 1.54
N MET A 78 10.89 -1.16 1.77
CA MET A 78 11.05 -2.18 0.73
C MET A 78 9.68 -2.65 0.20
N LYS A 79 8.70 -2.87 1.07
CA LYS A 79 7.33 -3.19 0.70
C LYS A 79 6.71 -2.06 -0.14
N ARG A 80 6.87 -0.81 0.31
CA ARG A 80 6.38 0.37 -0.41
C ARG A 80 7.06 0.52 -1.78
N SER A 81 8.37 0.35 -1.87
CA SER A 81 9.11 0.45 -3.14
C SER A 81 8.74 -0.68 -4.11
N GLY A 82 8.43 -1.88 -3.60
CA GLY A 82 7.92 -3.00 -4.40
C GLY A 82 6.55 -2.69 -5.02
N TRP A 83 5.64 -2.10 -4.25
CA TRP A 83 4.33 -1.68 -4.73
C TRP A 83 4.42 -0.58 -5.79
N TRP A 84 5.26 0.44 -5.56
CA TRP A 84 5.48 1.49 -6.54
C TRP A 84 6.09 0.95 -7.85
N ARG A 85 7.03 0.01 -7.77
CA ARG A 85 7.57 -0.65 -8.98
C ARG A 85 6.50 -1.42 -9.73
N LEU A 86 5.63 -2.14 -9.02
CA LEU A 86 4.53 -2.88 -9.64
C LEU A 86 3.56 -1.92 -10.35
N LEU A 87 3.22 -0.80 -9.73
CA LEU A 87 2.39 0.26 -10.32
C LEU A 87 3.09 0.90 -11.54
N ASP A 88 4.38 1.20 -11.42
CA ASP A 88 5.16 1.84 -12.47
C ASP A 88 5.37 0.93 -13.71
N SER A 89 5.43 -0.38 -13.54
CA SER A 89 5.60 -1.33 -14.66
C SER A 89 4.30 -1.65 -15.39
N ASN A 90 3.13 -1.39 -14.78
CA ASN A 90 1.82 -1.74 -15.35
C ASN A 90 0.99 -0.50 -15.67
N ARG A 91 1.41 0.25 -16.70
CA ARG A 91 0.81 1.55 -17.09
C ARG A 91 -0.19 1.48 -18.23
N SER A 92 -0.46 0.29 -18.77
CA SER A 92 -1.44 0.07 -19.81
C SER A 92 -2.34 -1.11 -19.47
N LEU A 93 -3.52 -1.18 -20.08
CA LEU A 93 -4.41 -2.33 -19.92
C LEU A 93 -3.77 -3.62 -20.40
N ASP A 94 -2.93 -3.56 -21.44
CA ASP A 94 -2.27 -4.75 -21.97
C ASP A 94 -1.27 -5.33 -20.99
N THR A 95 -0.47 -4.49 -20.34
CA THR A 95 0.44 -4.94 -19.28
C THR A 95 -0.33 -5.51 -18.10
N ILE A 96 -1.46 -4.91 -17.70
CA ILE A 96 -2.32 -5.40 -16.61
C ILE A 96 -2.96 -6.75 -16.99
N ARG A 97 -3.40 -6.91 -18.23
CA ARG A 97 -4.01 -8.16 -18.74
C ARG A 97 -3.00 -9.30 -18.86
N SER A 98 -1.71 -9.00 -19.09
CA SER A 98 -0.64 -9.99 -19.18
C SER A 98 -0.17 -10.52 -17.82
N LEU A 99 -0.53 -9.87 -16.72
CA LEU A 99 -0.20 -10.33 -15.37
C LEU A 99 -0.79 -11.71 -15.07
N SER A 100 -0.15 -12.44 -14.18
CA SER A 100 -0.78 -13.58 -13.54
C SER A 100 -1.90 -13.11 -12.59
N TRP A 101 -2.84 -14.00 -12.30
CA TRP A 101 -3.94 -13.72 -11.34
C TRP A 101 -3.43 -13.11 -10.01
N ARG A 102 -2.40 -13.72 -9.42
CA ARG A 102 -1.81 -13.24 -8.16
C ARG A 102 -1.13 -11.89 -8.28
N GLU A 103 -0.52 -11.59 -9.41
CA GLU A 103 0.07 -10.28 -9.66
C GLU A 103 -1.02 -9.22 -9.82
N PHE A 104 -2.13 -9.56 -10.47
CA PHE A 104 -3.28 -8.67 -10.60
C PHE A 104 -3.88 -8.32 -9.22
N GLU A 105 -4.09 -9.31 -8.34
CA GLU A 105 -4.55 -9.07 -6.96
C GLU A 105 -3.57 -8.16 -6.17
N ARG A 106 -2.26 -8.42 -6.30
CA ARG A 106 -1.23 -7.58 -5.67
C ARG A 106 -1.23 -6.16 -6.21
N LEU A 107 -1.46 -6.01 -7.51
CA LEU A 107 -1.57 -4.73 -8.16
C LEU A 107 -2.77 -3.94 -7.63
N VAL A 108 -3.94 -4.57 -7.55
CA VAL A 108 -5.15 -3.97 -6.96
C VAL A 108 -4.91 -3.61 -5.48
N ALA A 109 -4.27 -4.49 -4.71
CA ALA A 109 -3.89 -4.19 -3.32
C ALA A 109 -2.98 -2.96 -3.22
N ALA A 110 -2.00 -2.83 -4.13
CA ALA A 110 -1.10 -1.67 -4.20
C ALA A 110 -1.85 -0.37 -4.51
N CYS A 111 -2.86 -0.41 -5.38
CA CYS A 111 -3.72 0.74 -5.70
C CYS A 111 -4.49 1.23 -4.47
N PHE A 112 -5.14 0.32 -3.77
CA PHE A 112 -5.87 0.67 -2.57
C PHE A 112 -4.96 1.16 -1.46
N ALA A 113 -3.75 0.59 -1.33
CA ALA A 113 -2.75 1.07 -0.40
C ALA A 113 -2.26 2.49 -0.72
N ALA A 114 -2.09 2.83 -2.00
CA ALA A 114 -1.76 4.19 -2.44
C ALA A 114 -2.86 5.20 -2.08
N LYS A 115 -4.13 4.75 -2.03
CA LYS A 115 -5.29 5.54 -1.55
C LYS A 115 -5.46 5.56 -0.02
N GLY A 116 -4.52 5.00 0.70
CA GLY A 116 -4.47 5.01 2.17
C GLY A 116 -5.26 3.90 2.86
N TRP A 117 -5.65 2.85 2.12
CA TRP A 117 -6.20 1.63 2.69
C TRP A 117 -5.10 0.69 3.15
N SER A 118 -5.31 0.00 4.25
CA SER A 118 -4.57 -1.22 4.58
C SER A 118 -5.21 -2.36 3.81
N ALA A 119 -4.49 -2.94 2.86
CA ALA A 119 -4.98 -4.03 2.01
C ALA A 119 -4.29 -5.34 2.44
N GLU A 120 -5.11 -6.37 2.65
CA GLU A 120 -4.67 -7.72 3.02
C GLU A 120 -5.22 -8.71 2.00
N LEU A 121 -4.32 -9.46 1.36
CA LEU A 121 -4.68 -10.52 0.42
C LEU A 121 -5.28 -11.71 1.19
N VAL A 122 -6.43 -12.19 0.75
CA VAL A 122 -7.03 -13.42 1.27
C VAL A 122 -6.23 -14.58 0.69
N GLY A 123 -5.42 -15.23 1.54
CA GLY A 123 -4.67 -16.42 1.13
C GLY A 123 -5.63 -17.57 0.81
N GLN A 124 -5.20 -18.49 -0.07
CA GLN A 124 -5.93 -19.70 -0.47
C GLN A 124 -6.16 -20.67 0.72
N ARG A 125 -6.99 -20.30 1.68
CA ARG A 125 -7.41 -21.20 2.77
C ARG A 125 -8.93 -21.30 2.75
N GLY A 126 -9.44 -22.17 1.88
CA GLY A 126 -10.85 -22.52 1.88
C GLY A 126 -11.53 -22.32 0.52
N PRO A 127 -12.79 -22.78 0.38
CA PRO A 127 -13.60 -22.56 -0.80
C PRO A 127 -13.76 -21.05 -1.03
N ASP A 128 -13.70 -20.67 -2.30
CA ASP A 128 -13.74 -19.28 -2.78
C ASP A 128 -14.90 -18.51 -2.14
N SER A 129 -14.59 -17.74 -1.10
CA SER A 129 -15.58 -16.91 -0.40
C SER A 129 -16.02 -15.68 -1.22
N GLY A 130 -15.61 -15.60 -2.49
CA GLY A 130 -15.88 -14.46 -3.34
C GLY A 130 -15.22 -13.17 -2.86
N THR A 131 -14.07 -13.27 -2.17
CA THR A 131 -13.33 -12.14 -1.65
C THR A 131 -11.83 -12.37 -1.82
N ASP A 132 -11.14 -11.47 -2.52
CA ASP A 132 -9.70 -11.55 -2.78
C ASP A 132 -8.87 -10.66 -1.86
N LEU A 133 -9.46 -9.53 -1.39
CA LEU A 133 -8.80 -8.61 -0.48
C LEU A 133 -9.74 -8.13 0.63
N PHE A 134 -9.18 -7.99 1.82
CA PHE A 134 -9.78 -7.21 2.90
C PHE A 134 -9.12 -5.84 2.97
N LEU A 135 -9.95 -4.79 3.03
CA LEU A 135 -9.53 -3.41 3.14
C LEU A 135 -9.92 -2.80 4.48
N ARG A 136 -9.00 -2.00 5.05
CA ARG A 136 -9.28 -1.23 6.26
C ARG A 136 -8.73 0.20 6.13
N LYS A 137 -9.57 1.19 6.44
CA LYS A 137 -9.17 2.59 6.51
C LYS A 137 -9.82 3.25 7.73
N GLY A 138 -9.08 3.38 8.83
CA GLY A 138 -9.64 3.80 10.11
C GLY A 138 -10.67 2.81 10.63
N LYS A 139 -11.92 3.24 10.79
CA LYS A 139 -13.07 2.40 11.19
C LYS A 139 -13.77 1.72 9.99
N GLN A 140 -13.49 2.15 8.77
CA GLN A 140 -14.10 1.61 7.57
C GLN A 140 -13.50 0.23 7.25
N ARG A 141 -14.37 -0.70 6.85
CA ARG A 141 -14.02 -2.04 6.36
C ARG A 141 -14.67 -2.24 5.01
N ALA A 142 -13.93 -2.80 4.08
CA ALA A 142 -14.43 -3.16 2.76
C ALA A 142 -13.79 -4.46 2.29
N ILE A 143 -14.41 -5.08 1.29
CA ILE A 143 -13.85 -6.23 0.58
C ILE A 143 -13.68 -5.89 -0.88
N VAL A 144 -12.77 -6.62 -1.54
CA VAL A 144 -12.56 -6.53 -2.98
C VAL A 144 -12.66 -7.91 -3.59
N GLN A 145 -13.40 -8.00 -4.68
CA GLN A 145 -13.37 -9.11 -5.61
C GLN A 145 -12.62 -8.66 -6.86
N CYS A 146 -11.63 -9.44 -7.28
CA CYS A 146 -10.84 -9.21 -8.47
C CYS A 146 -11.26 -10.17 -9.58
N LYS A 147 -11.48 -9.68 -10.79
CA LYS A 147 -11.77 -10.55 -11.95
C LYS A 147 -10.95 -10.12 -13.15
N GLN A 148 -9.77 -10.72 -13.30
CA GLN A 148 -8.89 -10.43 -14.41
C GLN A 148 -9.50 -10.94 -15.72
N ARG A 149 -9.48 -10.09 -16.76
CA ARG A 149 -9.80 -10.45 -18.15
C ARG A 149 -8.56 -10.25 -18.99
N ARG A 150 -8.07 -11.32 -19.61
CA ARG A 150 -6.80 -11.32 -20.37
C ARG A 150 -6.93 -10.78 -21.78
N PHE A 151 -8.15 -10.70 -22.30
CA PHE A 151 -8.42 -10.27 -23.67
C PHE A 151 -9.12 -8.90 -23.67
N PRO A 152 -8.84 -8.06 -24.69
CA PRO A 152 -9.62 -6.86 -24.95
C PRO A 152 -11.12 -7.21 -25.09
N GLY A 153 -12.00 -6.40 -24.50
CA GLY A 153 -13.45 -6.64 -24.54
C GLY A 153 -13.97 -7.79 -23.67
N GLY A 154 -13.14 -8.35 -22.78
CA GLY A 154 -13.62 -9.33 -21.80
C GLY A 154 -14.61 -8.72 -20.83
N TYR A 155 -15.82 -9.29 -20.74
CA TYR A 155 -16.92 -8.78 -19.93
C TYR A 155 -17.00 -9.46 -18.56
N VAL A 156 -17.49 -8.71 -17.57
CA VAL A 156 -18.00 -9.20 -16.28
C VAL A 156 -19.51 -9.07 -16.32
N GLU A 157 -20.19 -10.17 -16.10
CA GLU A 157 -21.65 -10.26 -16.20
C GLU A 157 -22.33 -9.88 -14.89
N ALA A 158 -23.60 -9.51 -14.98
CA ALA A 158 -24.44 -9.19 -13.83
C ALA A 158 -24.54 -10.33 -12.79
N ARG A 159 -24.37 -11.59 -13.24
CA ARG A 159 -24.34 -12.75 -12.34
C ARG A 159 -23.19 -12.65 -11.33
N ASP A 160 -21.96 -12.40 -11.81
CA ASP A 160 -20.78 -12.28 -10.95
C ASP A 160 -20.95 -11.14 -9.92
N VAL A 161 -21.51 -10.03 -10.38
CA VAL A 161 -21.74 -8.84 -9.55
C VAL A 161 -22.81 -9.09 -8.48
N ARG A 162 -23.87 -9.84 -8.81
CA ARG A 162 -24.92 -10.25 -7.84
C ARG A 162 -24.37 -11.20 -6.78
N GLU A 163 -23.54 -12.16 -7.17
CA GLU A 163 -22.90 -13.09 -6.23
C GLU A 163 -22.06 -12.31 -5.22
N PHE A 164 -21.27 -11.36 -5.68
CA PHE A 164 -20.46 -10.53 -4.80
C PHE A 164 -21.28 -9.58 -3.90
N ALA A 165 -22.37 -9.02 -4.42
CA ALA A 165 -23.31 -8.23 -3.61
C ALA A 165 -23.90 -9.07 -2.45
N GLY A 166 -24.17 -10.36 -2.69
CA GLY A 166 -24.57 -11.31 -1.66
C GLY A 166 -23.53 -11.45 -0.54
N VAL A 167 -22.25 -11.52 -0.90
CA VAL A 167 -21.13 -11.59 0.08
C VAL A 167 -21.07 -10.30 0.93
N ILE A 168 -21.23 -9.12 0.31
CA ILE A 168 -21.25 -7.83 1.03
C ILE A 168 -22.39 -7.82 2.06
N THR A 169 -23.59 -8.22 1.64
CA THR A 169 -24.79 -8.23 2.48
C THR A 169 -24.68 -9.23 3.62
N ALA A 170 -24.25 -10.46 3.33
CA ALA A 170 -24.07 -11.50 4.33
C ALA A 170 -23.00 -11.13 5.37
N GLY A 171 -21.92 -10.49 4.94
CA GLY A 171 -20.84 -10.02 5.80
C GLY A 171 -21.16 -8.73 6.57
N ARG A 172 -22.33 -8.12 6.36
CA ARG A 172 -22.71 -6.81 6.93
C ARG A 172 -21.63 -5.75 6.72
N LEU A 173 -21.04 -5.74 5.52
CA LEU A 173 -19.93 -4.87 5.18
C LEU A 173 -20.45 -3.52 4.70
N MET A 174 -19.71 -2.46 5.03
CA MET A 174 -20.08 -1.10 4.64
C MET A 174 -19.83 -0.83 3.15
N LYS A 175 -18.87 -1.54 2.54
CA LYS A 175 -18.47 -1.33 1.15
C LYS A 175 -17.82 -2.57 0.55
N GLY A 176 -18.08 -2.79 -0.74
CA GLY A 176 -17.41 -3.79 -1.58
C GLY A 176 -16.98 -3.17 -2.90
N PHE A 177 -15.82 -3.56 -3.38
CA PHE A 177 -15.28 -3.13 -4.68
C PHE A 177 -15.15 -4.35 -5.58
N PHE A 178 -15.81 -4.32 -6.73
CA PHE A 178 -15.60 -5.32 -7.77
C PHE A 178 -14.65 -4.74 -8.83
N VAL A 179 -13.47 -5.33 -8.97
CA VAL A 179 -12.39 -4.80 -9.81
C VAL A 179 -12.12 -5.75 -10.97
N THR A 180 -12.09 -5.23 -12.19
CA THR A 180 -11.74 -6.02 -13.38
C THR A 180 -10.73 -5.28 -14.26
N SER A 181 -9.93 -6.03 -15.02
CA SER A 181 -9.12 -5.50 -16.13
C SER A 181 -9.90 -5.48 -17.46
N GLY A 182 -11.17 -5.91 -17.46
CA GLY A 182 -12.11 -5.84 -18.57
C GLY A 182 -13.11 -4.70 -18.40
N VAL A 183 -14.32 -4.94 -18.87
CA VAL A 183 -15.47 -4.04 -18.76
C VAL A 183 -16.66 -4.76 -18.12
N PHE A 184 -17.61 -4.04 -17.58
CA PHE A 184 -18.88 -4.60 -17.08
C PHE A 184 -19.93 -4.55 -18.19
N THR A 185 -20.85 -5.52 -18.17
CA THR A 185 -22.03 -5.44 -19.04
C THR A 185 -22.98 -4.34 -18.54
N PRO A 186 -23.82 -3.76 -19.41
CA PRO A 186 -24.84 -2.77 -18.98
C PRO A 186 -25.69 -3.28 -17.82
N GLU A 187 -26.12 -4.53 -17.86
CA GLU A 187 -26.94 -5.15 -16.81
C GLU A 187 -26.19 -5.28 -15.47
N ALA A 188 -24.84 -5.44 -15.53
CA ALA A 188 -23.99 -5.47 -14.32
C ALA A 188 -23.91 -4.07 -13.70
N THR A 189 -23.76 -3.05 -14.52
CA THR A 189 -23.72 -1.65 -14.10
C THR A 189 -25.05 -1.21 -13.53
N ASP A 190 -26.17 -1.47 -14.23
CA ASP A 190 -27.53 -1.17 -13.79
C ASP A 190 -27.88 -1.85 -12.45
N PHE A 191 -27.35 -3.05 -12.23
CA PHE A 191 -27.53 -3.73 -10.95
C PHE A 191 -26.73 -3.05 -9.84
N ALA A 192 -25.46 -2.73 -10.09
CA ALA A 192 -24.59 -2.13 -9.10
C ALA A 192 -25.07 -0.75 -8.64
N GLU A 193 -25.67 0.06 -9.54
CA GLU A 193 -26.27 1.35 -9.19
C GLU A 193 -27.37 1.25 -8.13
N LYS A 194 -28.06 0.11 -8.07
CA LYS A 194 -29.12 -0.17 -7.08
C LYS A 194 -28.57 -0.66 -5.73
N VAL A 195 -27.25 -0.89 -5.62
CA VAL A 195 -26.59 -1.41 -4.42
C VAL A 195 -25.58 -0.39 -3.90
N PRO A 196 -25.96 0.52 -2.98
CA PRO A 196 -25.10 1.64 -2.55
C PRO A 196 -23.75 1.22 -1.94
N GLN A 197 -23.66 -0.01 -1.43
CA GLN A 197 -22.42 -0.55 -0.85
C GLN A 197 -21.46 -1.09 -1.90
N LEU A 198 -21.89 -1.28 -3.15
CA LEU A 198 -21.11 -1.89 -4.21
C LEU A 198 -20.57 -0.82 -5.16
N GLU A 199 -19.27 -0.87 -5.41
CA GLU A 199 -18.58 0.00 -6.39
C GLU A 199 -17.88 -0.88 -7.42
N LEU A 200 -18.17 -0.64 -8.69
CA LEU A 200 -17.51 -1.29 -9.82
C LEU A 200 -16.30 -0.46 -10.25
N ILE A 201 -15.22 -1.15 -10.56
CA ILE A 201 -13.95 -0.56 -11.05
C ILE A 201 -13.54 -1.36 -12.28
N ASP A 202 -13.76 -0.83 -13.44
CA ASP A 202 -13.37 -1.46 -14.70
C ASP A 202 -11.87 -1.21 -15.04
N GLY A 203 -11.44 -1.68 -16.22
CA GLY A 203 -10.06 -1.50 -16.62
C GLY A 203 -9.65 -0.04 -16.81
N ALA A 204 -10.57 0.83 -17.26
CA ALA A 204 -10.30 2.25 -17.42
C ALA A 204 -10.23 2.94 -16.06
N ASP A 205 -11.19 2.66 -15.17
CA ASP A 205 -11.19 3.15 -13.80
C ASP A 205 -9.96 2.69 -13.03
N LEU A 206 -9.54 1.44 -13.26
CA LEU A 206 -8.33 0.89 -12.66
C LEU A 206 -7.10 1.69 -13.08
N LEU A 207 -6.96 2.05 -14.37
CA LEU A 207 -5.89 2.92 -14.83
C LEU A 207 -5.97 4.32 -14.20
N VAL A 208 -7.19 4.88 -14.03
CA VAL A 208 -7.38 6.13 -13.27
C VAL A 208 -6.95 5.97 -11.81
N MET A 209 -7.23 4.82 -11.20
CA MET A 209 -6.78 4.51 -9.84
C MET A 209 -5.26 4.45 -9.71
N PHE A 210 -4.54 3.97 -10.73
CA PHE A 210 -3.07 4.04 -10.81
C PHE A 210 -2.55 5.47 -10.87
N GLY A 211 -3.31 6.35 -11.39
CA GLY A 211 -3.41 7.79 -11.36
C GLY A 211 -2.15 8.62 -11.14
N HIS A 212 -0.96 8.11 -11.42
CA HIS A 212 0.26 8.89 -11.30
C HIS A 212 0.90 9.14 -12.67
N CYS A 213 1.16 10.40 -12.92
CA CYS A 213 1.84 10.84 -14.13
C CYS A 213 3.19 10.12 -14.30
N PRO A 214 3.49 9.53 -15.47
CA PRO A 214 4.75 8.84 -15.71
C PRO A 214 5.98 9.75 -15.64
N LYS A 215 5.80 11.08 -15.84
CA LYS A 215 6.90 12.04 -15.83
C LYS A 215 7.16 12.65 -14.46
N CYS A 216 6.11 13.14 -13.77
CA CYS A 216 6.28 13.92 -12.54
C CYS A 216 5.60 13.29 -11.31
N ARG A 217 4.97 12.12 -11.45
CA ARG A 217 4.24 11.39 -10.40
C ARG A 217 3.09 12.16 -9.73
N ALA A 218 2.67 13.31 -10.28
CA ALA A 218 1.44 13.96 -9.87
C ALA A 218 0.23 13.11 -10.29
N LEU A 219 -0.95 13.43 -9.79
CA LEU A 219 -2.18 12.77 -10.21
C LEU A 219 -2.44 13.01 -11.71
N VAL A 220 -3.19 12.11 -12.32
CA VAL A 220 -3.72 12.29 -13.68
C VAL A 220 -5.22 12.38 -13.63
N GLU A 221 -5.80 13.06 -14.63
CA GLU A 221 -7.24 13.23 -14.80
C GLU A 221 -7.66 12.85 -16.22
N PRO A 222 -8.86 12.30 -16.43
CA PRO A 222 -9.35 11.97 -17.76
C PRO A 222 -9.60 13.25 -18.56
N LYS A 223 -9.10 13.28 -19.80
CA LYS A 223 -9.36 14.34 -20.78
C LYS A 223 -9.80 13.76 -22.11
N GLN A 224 -10.74 14.45 -22.77
CA GLN A 224 -11.15 14.11 -24.14
C GLN A 224 -10.13 14.64 -25.13
N GLY A 225 -9.51 13.74 -25.87
CA GLY A 225 -8.61 14.07 -26.98
C GLY A 225 -9.23 13.76 -28.35
N LYS A 226 -8.49 14.07 -29.41
CA LYS A 226 -8.92 13.81 -30.80
C LYS A 226 -9.19 12.32 -31.09
N TYR A 227 -8.48 11.43 -30.40
CA TYR A 227 -8.51 9.99 -30.63
C TYR A 227 -9.21 9.19 -29.50
N GLY A 228 -9.88 9.88 -28.57
CA GLY A 228 -10.59 9.29 -27.44
C GLY A 228 -10.18 9.88 -26.10
N VAL A 229 -10.62 9.23 -25.03
CA VAL A 229 -10.27 9.63 -23.65
C VAL A 229 -8.85 9.19 -23.33
N PHE A 230 -8.07 10.08 -22.73
CA PHE A 230 -6.73 9.82 -22.22
C PHE A 230 -6.56 10.43 -20.84
N LEU A 231 -5.59 9.96 -20.07
CA LEU A 231 -5.27 10.54 -18.75
C LEU A 231 -4.15 11.56 -18.91
N SER A 232 -4.44 12.83 -18.61
CA SER A 232 -3.49 13.94 -18.63
C SER A 232 -3.00 14.26 -17.23
N CYS A 233 -1.74 14.64 -17.10
CA CYS A 233 -1.22 15.15 -15.83
C CYS A 233 -2.00 16.38 -15.36
N VAL A 234 -2.39 16.42 -14.07
CA VAL A 234 -3.05 17.61 -13.47
C VAL A 234 -2.15 18.85 -13.47
N ARG A 235 -0.84 18.67 -13.69
CA ARG A 235 0.12 19.77 -13.82
C ARG A 235 0.31 20.28 -15.25
N TYR A 236 -0.50 19.79 -16.20
CA TYR A 236 -0.45 20.36 -17.55
C TYR A 236 -0.81 21.84 -17.53
N PRO A 237 -0.09 22.74 -18.22
CA PRO A 237 0.96 22.50 -19.21
C PRO A 237 2.39 22.35 -18.64
N SER A 238 2.61 22.54 -17.33
CA SER A 238 3.95 22.44 -16.73
C SER A 238 4.55 21.00 -16.83
N CYS A 239 3.70 20.00 -17.00
CA CYS A 239 4.06 18.62 -17.27
C CYS A 239 3.14 18.04 -18.33
N ASP A 240 3.71 17.57 -19.42
CA ASP A 240 3.02 16.97 -20.56
C ASP A 240 2.85 15.44 -20.44
N GLY A 241 2.99 14.88 -19.23
CA GLY A 241 2.81 13.45 -18.99
C GLY A 241 1.36 13.03 -19.23
N ALA A 242 1.18 11.94 -19.99
CA ALA A 242 -0.13 11.38 -20.32
C ALA A 242 -0.07 9.85 -20.35
N LEU A 243 -1.22 9.20 -20.14
CA LEU A 243 -1.44 7.76 -20.30
C LEU A 243 -2.62 7.55 -21.25
N ASN A 244 -2.44 6.72 -22.26
CA ASN A 244 -3.53 6.35 -23.17
C ASN A 244 -4.40 5.28 -22.53
N LEU A 245 -5.71 5.47 -22.58
CA LEU A 245 -6.71 4.47 -22.17
C LEU A 245 -7.06 3.52 -23.33
N ALA A 246 -6.74 3.94 -24.56
CA ALA A 246 -6.98 3.14 -25.73
C ALA A 246 -5.86 2.12 -25.94
N ALA A 247 -6.20 0.87 -25.96
CA ALA A 247 -5.55 -0.22 -26.65
C ALA A 247 -6.63 -1.17 -27.20
#